data_6e310b8fe5d13cc09accb00809c64991
#
_entry.id   6e310b8fe5d13cc09accb00809c64991
#
_cell.length_a   1.000
_cell.length_b   1.000
_cell.length_c   1.000
_cell.angle_alpha   90.00
_cell.angle_beta   90.00
_cell.angle_gamma   90.00
#
_symmetry.space_group_name_H-M   'P 1'
#
loop_
_entity.id
_entity.type
_entity.pdbx_description
1 polymer ?
#
loop_
_entity_poly.entity_id
_entity_poly.type
_entity_poly.pdbx_seq_one_letter_code
_entity_poly.pdbx_strand_id
1 'polypeptide(L)'
;MTNYGHEHGLDQGRSTIEVQGEGKVTAAPDQAVITLGVVTEQTELQKAQAENAAAMTRVIQSIRQLNVPQEQIQTIDYRIETHYDYIDGKQIFRGYQVTHMIQITTNSVAQAGAIVDTAAQNGANHIGGIQYSVAQPAYYEKQALSLAVRNAMDKAMTIAHTMGIAIDVVPTRVQELSQSGVAPIPFAAAAMKVSDATPLQPGQLTIMAAVRAWFRQR
;
A
#
# COMPACT_ATOMS: atom_id res chain seq x y z
N MET A 1 -34.66 -42.68 -47.37
CA MET A 1 -34.26 -41.27 -47.56
C MET A 1 -34.80 -40.50 -46.36
N THR A 2 -34.01 -40.38 -45.32
CA THR A 2 -34.37 -39.73 -44.04
C THR A 2 -33.59 -38.43 -43.96
N ASN A 3 -34.29 -37.33 -44.00
CA ASN A 3 -33.77 -35.98 -44.01
C ASN A 3 -33.60 -35.55 -42.54
N TYR A 4 -32.36 -35.49 -42.06
CA TYR A 4 -32.02 -34.90 -40.75
C TYR A 4 -31.89 -33.37 -40.92
N GLY A 5 -32.97 -32.67 -40.61
CA GLY A 5 -32.91 -31.23 -40.42
C GLY A 5 -32.18 -30.93 -39.13
N HIS A 6 -30.95 -30.38 -39.22
CA HIS A 6 -30.31 -29.69 -38.14
C HIS A 6 -30.99 -28.34 -37.94
N GLU A 7 -31.91 -28.27 -37.00
CA GLU A 7 -32.33 -26.99 -36.45
C GLU A 7 -31.13 -26.44 -35.62
N HIS A 8 -30.34 -25.58 -36.23
CA HIS A 8 -29.54 -24.61 -35.53
C HIS A 8 -30.50 -23.62 -34.86
N GLY A 9 -30.84 -23.89 -33.61
CA GLY A 9 -31.42 -22.89 -32.73
C GLY A 9 -30.50 -21.67 -32.68
N LEU A 10 -30.82 -20.66 -33.46
CA LEU A 10 -30.25 -19.33 -33.31
C LEU A 10 -30.65 -18.88 -31.92
N ASP A 11 -29.69 -18.98 -30.96
CA ASP A 11 -29.78 -18.24 -29.72
C ASP A 11 -29.92 -16.77 -30.15
N GLN A 12 -31.14 -16.27 -30.08
CA GLN A 12 -31.44 -14.85 -30.31
C GLN A 12 -30.77 -14.10 -29.14
N GLY A 13 -29.46 -13.90 -29.25
CA GLY A 13 -28.66 -13.19 -28.31
C GLY A 13 -29.26 -11.82 -28.08
N ARG A 14 -30.05 -11.70 -27.02
CA ARG A 14 -30.54 -10.41 -26.57
C ARG A 14 -29.34 -9.50 -26.44
N SER A 15 -29.34 -8.41 -27.22
CA SER A 15 -28.26 -7.44 -27.24
C SER A 15 -27.96 -6.97 -25.81
N THR A 16 -26.69 -6.98 -25.45
CA THR A 16 -26.21 -6.53 -24.13
C THR A 16 -25.26 -5.36 -24.30
N ILE A 17 -25.36 -4.40 -23.41
CA ILE A 17 -24.37 -3.33 -23.28
C ILE A 17 -23.38 -3.78 -22.20
N GLU A 18 -22.10 -3.86 -22.55
CA GLU A 18 -21.00 -4.07 -21.64
C GLU A 18 -20.29 -2.75 -21.37
N VAL A 19 -20.08 -2.40 -20.10
CA VAL A 19 -19.38 -1.19 -19.69
C VAL A 19 -18.42 -1.47 -18.56
N GLN A 20 -17.40 -0.63 -18.45
CA GLN A 20 -16.55 -0.55 -17.27
C GLN A 20 -16.91 0.68 -16.45
N GLY A 21 -17.13 0.48 -15.15
CA GLY A 21 -17.30 1.55 -14.19
C GLY A 21 -16.08 1.66 -13.29
N GLU A 22 -15.75 2.90 -12.96
CA GLU A 22 -14.63 3.24 -12.07
C GLU A 22 -15.14 4.07 -10.90
N GLY A 23 -14.60 3.79 -9.72
CA GLY A 23 -14.85 4.56 -8.52
C GLY A 23 -13.54 4.96 -7.87
N LYS A 24 -13.48 6.19 -7.42
CA LYS A 24 -12.31 6.78 -6.78
C LYS A 24 -12.73 7.46 -5.49
N VAL A 25 -12.00 7.16 -4.40
CA VAL A 25 -12.17 7.81 -3.10
C VAL A 25 -10.81 8.33 -2.67
N THR A 26 -10.77 9.57 -2.18
CA THR A 26 -9.57 10.16 -1.58
C THR A 26 -9.73 10.20 -0.07
N ALA A 27 -8.68 9.84 0.65
CA ALA A 27 -8.63 9.87 2.11
C ALA A 27 -7.32 10.49 2.59
N ALA A 28 -7.38 11.27 3.67
CA ALA A 28 -6.18 11.62 4.40
C ALA A 28 -5.67 10.37 5.13
N PRO A 29 -4.36 10.07 5.09
CA PRO A 29 -3.82 8.96 5.86
C PRO A 29 -3.96 9.24 7.36
N ASP A 30 -4.32 8.22 8.11
CA ASP A 30 -4.45 8.23 9.57
C ASP A 30 -3.46 7.26 10.25
N GLN A 31 -2.65 6.56 9.43
CA GLN A 31 -1.65 5.60 9.88
C GLN A 31 -0.34 5.80 9.13
N ALA A 32 0.77 5.62 9.83
CA ALA A 32 2.10 5.57 9.24
C ALA A 32 2.81 4.27 9.63
N VAL A 33 3.50 3.68 8.66
CA VAL A 33 4.35 2.51 8.81
C VAL A 33 5.78 2.95 8.54
N ILE A 34 6.62 2.92 9.57
CA ILE A 34 8.00 3.41 9.55
C ILE A 34 8.92 2.20 9.59
N THR A 35 9.82 2.10 8.63
CA THR A 35 10.87 1.08 8.60
C THR A 35 12.19 1.72 8.93
N LEU A 36 12.85 1.24 9.98
CA LEU A 36 14.17 1.71 10.39
C LEU A 36 14.95 0.59 11.08
N GLY A 37 16.24 0.79 11.29
CA GLY A 37 17.05 -0.25 11.89
C GLY A 37 18.43 0.20 12.33
N VAL A 38 19.18 -0.78 12.80
CA VAL A 38 20.57 -0.66 13.22
C VAL A 38 21.41 -1.61 12.40
N VAL A 39 22.46 -1.07 11.80
CA VAL A 39 23.51 -1.82 11.11
C VAL A 39 24.81 -1.61 11.88
N THR A 40 25.47 -2.69 12.28
CA THR A 40 26.77 -2.66 12.94
C THR A 40 27.77 -3.51 12.18
N GLU A 41 29.03 -3.10 12.17
CA GLU A 41 30.11 -3.81 11.49
C GLU A 41 31.31 -3.92 12.42
N GLN A 42 31.81 -5.16 12.64
CA GLN A 42 32.96 -5.48 13.49
C GLN A 42 33.75 -6.66 12.92
N THR A 43 35.04 -6.71 13.21
CA THR A 43 35.90 -7.85 12.83
C THR A 43 35.54 -9.15 13.55
N GLU A 44 34.91 -9.04 14.73
CA GLU A 44 34.46 -10.15 15.54
C GLU A 44 32.94 -10.22 15.56
N LEU A 45 32.37 -11.35 15.19
CA LEU A 45 30.94 -11.57 15.11
C LEU A 45 30.20 -11.23 16.42
N GLN A 46 30.72 -11.73 17.54
CA GLN A 46 30.08 -11.53 18.84
C GLN A 46 30.02 -10.05 19.23
N LYS A 47 31.04 -9.28 18.88
CA LYS A 47 31.04 -7.82 19.14
C LYS A 47 30.02 -7.12 18.27
N ALA A 48 29.96 -7.45 16.96
CA ALA A 48 28.96 -6.88 16.05
C ALA A 48 27.55 -7.13 16.56
N GLN A 49 27.26 -8.36 17.00
CA GLN A 49 25.95 -8.73 17.54
C GLN A 49 25.62 -8.00 18.86
N ALA A 50 26.57 -7.94 19.78
CA ALA A 50 26.36 -7.28 21.08
C ALA A 50 26.09 -5.78 20.92
N GLU A 51 26.83 -5.10 20.06
CA GLU A 51 26.63 -3.68 19.74
C GLU A 51 25.27 -3.43 19.07
N ASN A 52 24.90 -4.29 18.10
CA ASN A 52 23.62 -4.22 17.42
C ASN A 52 22.47 -4.38 18.41
N ALA A 53 22.52 -5.41 19.25
CA ALA A 53 21.50 -5.69 20.26
C ALA A 53 21.35 -4.54 21.26
N ALA A 54 22.47 -3.97 21.74
CA ALA A 54 22.44 -2.84 22.65
C ALA A 54 21.87 -1.58 22.01
N ALA A 55 22.24 -1.28 20.76
CA ALA A 55 21.71 -0.13 20.04
C ALA A 55 20.21 -0.30 19.75
N MET A 56 19.79 -1.46 19.24
CA MET A 56 18.37 -1.73 18.95
C MET A 56 17.51 -1.68 20.22
N THR A 57 18.03 -2.16 21.34
CA THR A 57 17.34 -2.05 22.64
C THR A 57 17.07 -0.59 23.02
N ARG A 58 18.07 0.30 22.88
CA ARG A 58 17.88 1.73 23.14
C ARG A 58 16.87 2.36 22.19
N VAL A 59 16.93 2.01 20.89
CA VAL A 59 15.98 2.47 19.88
C VAL A 59 14.56 2.08 20.27
N ILE A 60 14.31 0.80 20.56
CA ILE A 60 12.97 0.32 20.93
C ILE A 60 12.47 1.00 22.21
N GLN A 61 13.34 1.14 23.22
CA GLN A 61 12.98 1.81 24.48
C GLN A 61 12.59 3.29 24.25
N SER A 62 13.35 4.01 23.43
CA SER A 62 13.06 5.41 23.12
C SER A 62 11.75 5.60 22.35
N ILE A 63 11.45 4.70 21.41
CA ILE A 63 10.19 4.72 20.67
C ILE A 63 8.99 4.45 21.59
N ARG A 64 9.13 3.52 22.53
CA ARG A 64 8.10 3.25 23.54
C ARG A 64 7.80 4.44 24.46
N GLN A 65 8.79 5.29 24.74
CA GLN A 65 8.58 6.54 25.49
C GLN A 65 7.70 7.55 24.74
N LEU A 66 7.56 7.41 23.41
CA LEU A 66 6.62 8.16 22.60
C LEU A 66 5.19 7.56 22.61
N ASN A 67 4.88 6.67 23.54
CA ASN A 67 3.61 5.95 23.67
C ASN A 67 3.28 5.03 22.46
N VAL A 68 4.30 4.52 21.79
CA VAL A 68 4.12 3.46 20.78
C VAL A 68 4.05 2.11 21.51
N PRO A 69 2.93 1.37 21.43
CA PRO A 69 2.78 0.07 22.06
C PRO A 69 3.77 -0.97 21.49
N GLN A 70 4.19 -1.93 22.32
CA GLN A 70 5.14 -2.97 21.93
C GLN A 70 4.65 -3.80 20.73
N GLU A 71 3.36 -4.07 20.65
CA GLU A 71 2.72 -4.83 19.58
C GLU A 71 2.73 -4.10 18.22
N GLN A 72 3.00 -2.81 18.22
CA GLN A 72 3.18 -1.99 17.02
C GLN A 72 4.63 -1.91 16.54
N ILE A 73 5.55 -2.57 17.25
CA ILE A 73 6.98 -2.63 16.91
C ILE A 73 7.32 -4.08 16.57
N GLN A 74 7.67 -4.36 15.32
CA GLN A 74 7.94 -5.71 14.82
C GLN A 74 9.31 -5.77 14.16
N THR A 75 10.08 -6.82 14.44
CA THR A 75 11.29 -7.11 13.66
C THR A 75 10.88 -7.67 12.30
N ILE A 76 11.35 -7.06 11.24
CA ILE A 76 11.06 -7.46 9.86
C ILE A 76 12.26 -8.08 9.15
N ASP A 77 13.48 -7.80 9.63
CA ASP A 77 14.69 -8.40 9.09
C ASP A 77 15.77 -8.46 10.17
N TYR A 78 16.44 -9.59 10.27
CA TYR A 78 17.64 -9.78 11.08
C TYR A 78 18.59 -10.70 10.34
N ARG A 79 19.75 -10.16 9.94
CA ARG A 79 20.73 -10.93 9.19
C ARG A 79 22.15 -10.57 9.59
N ILE A 80 23.02 -11.52 9.35
CA ILE A 80 24.48 -11.42 9.58
C ILE A 80 25.17 -11.79 8.28
N GLU A 81 26.00 -10.91 7.79
CA GLU A 81 26.73 -11.07 6.55
C GLU A 81 28.23 -10.88 6.78
N THR A 82 29.05 -11.60 6.04
CA THR A 82 30.50 -11.40 6.01
C THR A 82 30.82 -10.37 4.94
N HIS A 83 31.56 -9.33 5.34
CA HIS A 83 32.03 -8.29 4.42
C HIS A 83 33.46 -8.55 3.98
N TYR A 84 33.71 -8.32 2.68
CA TYR A 84 35.01 -8.47 2.07
C TYR A 84 35.32 -7.24 1.22
N ASP A 85 36.55 -6.77 1.29
CA ASP A 85 37.10 -5.79 0.35
C ASP A 85 37.79 -6.51 -0.81
N TYR A 86 37.79 -5.92 -1.99
CA TYR A 86 38.54 -6.40 -3.14
C TYR A 86 39.70 -5.46 -3.42
N ILE A 87 40.92 -5.90 -3.08
CA ILE A 87 42.16 -5.13 -3.30
C ILE A 87 43.03 -5.91 -4.27
N ASP A 88 43.41 -5.32 -5.38
CA ASP A 88 44.24 -5.94 -6.43
C ASP A 88 43.71 -7.31 -6.90
N GLY A 89 42.38 -7.44 -7.01
CA GLY A 89 41.70 -8.68 -7.42
C GLY A 89 41.66 -9.79 -6.37
N LYS A 90 42.10 -9.51 -5.14
CA LYS A 90 42.03 -10.45 -4.00
C LYS A 90 40.92 -10.05 -3.04
N GLN A 91 40.17 -11.05 -2.59
CA GLN A 91 39.14 -10.87 -1.59
C GLN A 91 39.79 -10.86 -0.18
N ILE A 92 39.64 -9.77 0.56
CA ILE A 92 40.19 -9.59 1.90
C ILE A 92 39.01 -9.48 2.86
N PHE A 93 38.99 -10.34 3.88
CA PHE A 93 37.98 -10.30 4.92
C PHE A 93 38.07 -8.97 5.69
N ARG A 94 36.94 -8.26 5.78
CA ARG A 94 36.81 -6.97 6.48
C ARG A 94 36.15 -7.13 7.85
N GLY A 95 35.12 -7.94 7.93
CA GLY A 95 34.35 -8.12 9.16
C GLY A 95 33.00 -8.77 8.95
N TYR A 96 32.22 -8.72 10.01
CA TYR A 96 30.83 -9.15 10.03
C TYR A 96 29.92 -7.93 10.14
N GLN A 97 28.91 -7.88 9.27
CA GLN A 97 27.85 -6.88 9.34
C GLN A 97 26.59 -7.53 9.93
N VAL A 98 26.01 -6.89 10.95
CA VAL A 98 24.72 -7.29 11.52
C VAL A 98 23.69 -6.23 11.18
N THR A 99 22.65 -6.60 10.47
CA THR A 99 21.51 -5.77 10.13
C THR A 99 20.30 -6.19 10.96
N HIS A 100 19.70 -5.28 11.68
CA HIS A 100 18.46 -5.50 12.44
C HIS A 100 17.46 -4.40 12.07
N MET A 101 16.40 -4.77 11.36
CA MET A 101 15.37 -3.85 10.91
C MET A 101 14.08 -4.09 11.66
N ILE A 102 13.44 -3.00 12.07
CA ILE A 102 12.11 -3.01 12.68
C ILE A 102 11.14 -2.19 11.87
N GLN A 103 9.88 -2.57 11.95
CA GLN A 103 8.76 -1.83 11.44
C GLN A 103 7.92 -1.31 12.60
N ILE A 104 7.58 -0.03 12.56
CA ILE A 104 6.78 0.64 13.57
C ILE A 104 5.50 1.11 12.88
N THR A 105 4.35 0.69 13.42
CA THR A 105 3.05 1.17 12.96
C THR A 105 2.51 2.18 13.98
N THR A 106 2.13 3.37 13.53
CA THR A 106 1.51 4.37 14.39
C THR A 106 0.22 4.89 13.78
N ASN A 107 -0.81 5.07 14.61
CA ASN A 107 -2.08 5.69 14.22
C ASN A 107 -2.04 7.24 14.30
N SER A 108 -0.86 7.81 14.53
CA SER A 108 -0.61 9.23 14.52
C SER A 108 0.43 9.59 13.47
N VAL A 109 -0.06 9.97 12.29
CA VAL A 109 0.79 10.42 11.18
C VAL A 109 1.73 11.56 11.59
N ALA A 110 1.25 12.46 12.44
CA ALA A 110 2.03 13.59 12.96
C ALA A 110 3.23 13.16 13.82
N GLN A 111 3.21 11.98 14.42
CA GLN A 111 4.31 11.47 15.23
C GLN A 111 5.43 10.80 14.41
N ALA A 112 5.21 10.55 13.13
CA ALA A 112 6.18 9.80 12.31
C ALA A 112 7.57 10.47 12.29
N GLY A 113 7.63 11.80 12.18
CA GLY A 113 8.88 12.55 12.25
C GLY A 113 9.59 12.40 13.58
N ALA A 114 8.87 12.60 14.68
CA ALA A 114 9.41 12.47 16.04
C ALA A 114 9.92 11.03 16.32
N ILE A 115 9.25 10.01 15.81
CA ILE A 115 9.68 8.61 15.92
C ILE A 115 11.02 8.40 15.22
N VAL A 116 11.16 8.90 13.99
CA VAL A 116 12.40 8.79 13.21
C VAL A 116 13.55 9.53 13.90
N ASP A 117 13.32 10.78 14.30
CA ASP A 117 14.33 11.60 14.96
C ASP A 117 14.79 10.98 16.29
N THR A 118 13.84 10.51 17.11
CA THR A 118 14.13 9.85 18.38
C THR A 118 14.90 8.54 18.17
N ALA A 119 14.51 7.74 17.18
CA ALA A 119 15.22 6.50 16.86
C ALA A 119 16.67 6.78 16.42
N ALA A 120 16.88 7.77 15.54
CA ALA A 120 18.20 8.15 15.05
C ALA A 120 19.11 8.66 16.20
N GLN A 121 18.58 9.49 17.10
CA GLN A 121 19.32 9.96 18.28
C GLN A 121 19.71 8.83 19.24
N ASN A 122 18.99 7.70 19.21
CA ASN A 122 19.23 6.55 20.10
C ASN A 122 19.94 5.38 19.42
N GLY A 123 20.44 5.56 18.19
CA GLY A 123 21.32 4.61 17.52
C GLY A 123 20.78 3.93 16.28
N ALA A 124 19.57 4.27 15.83
CA ALA A 124 19.13 3.87 14.50
C ALA A 124 19.98 4.61 13.43
N ASN A 125 20.62 3.86 12.55
CA ASN A 125 21.48 4.38 11.52
C ASN A 125 21.06 3.99 10.10
N HIS A 126 19.94 3.28 10.00
CA HIS A 126 19.31 2.91 8.71
C HIS A 126 17.84 3.27 8.75
N ILE A 127 17.40 4.14 7.83
CA ILE A 127 16.01 4.50 7.67
C ILE A 127 15.54 3.95 6.31
N GLY A 128 14.70 2.91 6.35
CA GLY A 128 14.20 2.24 5.15
C GLY A 128 13.04 2.97 4.46
N GLY A 129 12.37 3.88 5.19
CA GLY A 129 11.30 4.70 4.64
C GLY A 129 10.06 4.79 5.52
N ILE A 130 9.11 5.61 5.06
CA ILE A 130 7.82 5.80 5.71
C ILE A 130 6.74 5.61 4.67
N GLN A 131 5.78 4.73 4.97
CA GLN A 131 4.59 4.51 4.17
C GLN A 131 3.37 5.01 4.94
N TYR A 132 2.51 5.73 4.24
CA TYR A 132 1.27 6.22 4.81
C TYR A 132 0.11 5.36 4.35
N SER A 133 -0.81 5.07 5.24
CA SER A 133 -1.99 4.24 4.99
C SER A 133 -3.21 4.76 5.74
N VAL A 134 -4.34 4.09 5.54
CA VAL A 134 -5.54 4.26 6.34
C VAL A 134 -5.75 3.02 7.20
N ALA A 135 -6.12 3.21 8.47
CA ALA A 135 -6.35 2.11 9.40
C ALA A 135 -7.52 1.19 8.99
N GLN A 136 -8.48 1.73 8.22
CA GLN A 136 -9.65 0.99 7.76
C GLN A 136 -9.77 1.01 6.23
N PRO A 137 -8.87 0.35 5.48
CA PRO A 137 -8.88 0.37 4.02
C PRO A 137 -10.19 -0.20 3.44
N ALA A 138 -10.74 -1.27 4.03
CA ALA A 138 -11.97 -1.89 3.59
C ALA A 138 -13.20 -0.95 3.57
N TYR A 139 -13.21 0.08 4.41
CA TYR A 139 -14.26 1.10 4.40
C TYR A 139 -14.22 1.92 3.11
N TYR A 140 -13.05 2.40 2.72
CA TYR A 140 -12.86 3.20 1.52
C TYR A 140 -12.97 2.37 0.24
N GLU A 141 -12.54 1.11 0.28
CA GLU A 141 -12.69 0.16 -0.83
C GLU A 141 -14.16 -0.08 -1.15
N LYS A 142 -15.01 -0.30 -0.12
CA LYS A 142 -16.47 -0.42 -0.31
C LYS A 142 -17.09 0.84 -0.90
N GLN A 143 -16.63 2.02 -0.50
CA GLN A 143 -17.11 3.27 -1.08
C GLN A 143 -16.69 3.39 -2.55
N ALA A 144 -15.43 3.12 -2.87
CA ALA A 144 -14.91 3.15 -4.23
C ALA A 144 -15.68 2.15 -5.12
N LEU A 145 -15.92 0.93 -4.62
CA LEU A 145 -16.70 -0.08 -5.34
C LEU A 145 -18.14 0.37 -5.60
N SER A 146 -18.79 0.99 -4.62
CA SER A 146 -20.13 1.55 -4.78
C SER A 146 -20.18 2.63 -5.86
N LEU A 147 -19.15 3.50 -5.92
CA LEU A 147 -19.01 4.51 -6.96
C LEU A 147 -18.76 3.88 -8.32
N ALA A 148 -17.95 2.83 -8.39
CA ALA A 148 -17.68 2.10 -9.64
C ALA A 148 -18.95 1.49 -10.24
N VAL A 149 -19.79 0.87 -9.41
CA VAL A 149 -21.06 0.28 -9.85
C VAL A 149 -22.00 1.37 -10.37
N ARG A 150 -22.13 2.49 -9.64
CA ARG A 150 -22.97 3.63 -10.09
C ARG A 150 -22.47 4.20 -11.41
N ASN A 151 -21.17 4.37 -11.56
CA ASN A 151 -20.57 4.86 -12.80
C ASN A 151 -20.82 3.90 -13.98
N ALA A 152 -20.78 2.58 -13.75
CA ALA A 152 -21.15 1.60 -14.78
C ALA A 152 -22.62 1.74 -15.20
N MET A 153 -23.53 1.91 -14.24
CA MET A 153 -24.96 2.11 -14.51
C MET A 153 -25.19 3.40 -15.33
N ASP A 154 -24.56 4.50 -14.93
CA ASP A 154 -24.69 5.79 -15.62
C ASP A 154 -24.15 5.73 -17.05
N LYS A 155 -23.01 5.05 -17.26
CA LYS A 155 -22.46 4.82 -18.60
C LYS A 155 -23.41 3.99 -19.47
N ALA A 156 -23.98 2.91 -18.94
CA ALA A 156 -24.92 2.07 -19.67
C ALA A 156 -26.20 2.83 -20.06
N MET A 157 -26.75 3.62 -19.14
CA MET A 157 -27.92 4.46 -19.42
C MET A 157 -27.61 5.51 -20.48
N THR A 158 -26.46 6.15 -20.43
CA THR A 158 -26.02 7.14 -21.42
C THR A 158 -25.92 6.51 -22.82
N ILE A 159 -25.32 5.31 -22.93
CA ILE A 159 -25.21 4.57 -24.20
C ILE A 159 -26.60 4.22 -24.72
N ALA A 160 -27.46 3.65 -23.87
CA ALA A 160 -28.83 3.26 -24.27
C ALA A 160 -29.63 4.46 -24.76
N HIS A 161 -29.59 5.57 -24.05
CA HIS A 161 -30.27 6.81 -24.46
C HIS A 161 -29.75 7.33 -25.81
N THR A 162 -28.44 7.34 -26.01
CA THR A 162 -27.82 7.79 -27.26
C THR A 162 -28.20 6.90 -28.46
N MET A 163 -28.35 5.59 -28.19
CA MET A 163 -28.76 4.62 -29.23
C MET A 163 -30.28 4.57 -29.45
N GLY A 164 -31.07 5.27 -28.61
CA GLY A 164 -32.54 5.21 -28.69
C GLY A 164 -33.13 3.85 -28.27
N ILE A 165 -32.45 3.09 -27.44
CA ILE A 165 -32.89 1.76 -26.94
C ILE A 165 -33.20 1.80 -25.46
N ALA A 166 -34.05 0.89 -25.00
CA ALA A 166 -34.33 0.68 -23.59
C ALA A 166 -33.48 -0.48 -23.02
N ILE A 167 -32.97 -0.31 -21.82
CA ILE A 167 -32.22 -1.36 -21.08
C ILE A 167 -32.81 -1.61 -19.71
N ASP A 168 -32.49 -2.76 -19.13
CA ASP A 168 -32.72 -3.01 -17.72
C ASP A 168 -31.67 -2.22 -16.91
N VAL A 169 -32.13 -1.43 -15.93
CA VAL A 169 -31.25 -0.62 -15.07
C VAL A 169 -30.37 -1.50 -14.17
N VAL A 170 -30.88 -2.67 -13.80
CA VAL A 170 -30.13 -3.65 -13.02
C VAL A 170 -29.26 -4.49 -13.95
N PRO A 171 -27.95 -4.52 -13.76
CA PRO A 171 -27.06 -5.33 -14.59
C PRO A 171 -27.36 -6.82 -14.41
N THR A 172 -27.29 -7.58 -15.48
CA THR A 172 -27.45 -9.05 -15.45
C THR A 172 -26.22 -9.75 -14.87
N ARG A 173 -25.08 -9.08 -14.94
CA ARG A 173 -23.80 -9.55 -14.40
C ARG A 173 -22.95 -8.35 -14.02
N VAL A 174 -22.26 -8.49 -12.86
CA VAL A 174 -21.21 -7.55 -12.44
C VAL A 174 -19.98 -8.38 -12.10
N GLN A 175 -18.83 -7.93 -12.54
CA GLN A 175 -17.54 -8.52 -12.24
C GLN A 175 -16.63 -7.42 -11.71
N GLU A 176 -16.13 -7.60 -10.50
CA GLU A 176 -15.08 -6.75 -9.96
C GLU A 176 -13.78 -7.00 -10.71
N LEU A 177 -13.12 -5.94 -11.13
CA LEU A 177 -11.81 -6.00 -11.77
C LEU A 177 -10.76 -5.74 -10.71
N SER A 178 -9.82 -6.67 -10.56
CA SER A 178 -8.70 -6.50 -9.64
C SER A 178 -7.85 -5.31 -10.09
N GLN A 179 -8.00 -4.18 -9.43
CA GLN A 179 -7.05 -3.07 -9.53
C GLN A 179 -6.22 -3.10 -8.25
N SER A 180 -5.01 -3.63 -8.35
CA SER A 180 -4.05 -3.58 -7.26
C SER A 180 -3.45 -2.19 -7.18
N GLY A 181 -3.73 -1.45 -6.12
CA GLY A 181 -2.93 -0.30 -5.77
C GLY A 181 -3.67 0.83 -5.08
N VAL A 182 -3.29 1.06 -3.82
CA VAL A 182 -3.44 2.37 -3.17
C VAL A 182 -2.25 3.20 -3.68
N ALA A 183 -2.49 4.17 -4.55
CA ALA A 183 -1.44 5.05 -5.04
C ALA A 183 -1.45 6.36 -4.24
N PRO A 184 -0.33 6.75 -3.61
CA PRO A 184 -0.21 8.07 -3.02
C PRO A 184 -0.17 9.14 -4.12
N ILE A 185 -1.02 10.15 -4.00
CA ILE A 185 -0.96 11.34 -4.86
C ILE A 185 -0.25 12.43 -4.09
N PRO A 186 0.80 13.08 -4.66
CA PRO A 186 1.43 14.23 -4.03
C PRO A 186 0.41 15.36 -3.85
N PHE A 187 0.27 15.85 -2.64
CA PHE A 187 -0.57 17.01 -2.34
C PHE A 187 0.23 18.29 -2.52
N ALA A 188 -0.34 19.31 -3.16
CA ALA A 188 0.22 20.65 -3.16
C ALA A 188 0.13 21.21 -1.72
N ALA A 189 1.29 21.42 -1.10
CA ALA A 189 1.43 21.77 0.30
C ALA A 189 0.74 23.11 0.63
N ALA A 190 -0.25 23.07 1.54
CA ALA A 190 -0.58 24.22 2.34
C ALA A 190 0.44 24.33 3.49
N ALA A 191 1.01 25.51 3.67
CA ALA A 191 2.05 25.77 4.65
C ALA A 191 1.63 25.34 6.05
N MET A 192 2.26 24.30 6.61
CA MET A 192 2.11 23.90 7.99
C MET A 192 3.15 24.58 8.87
N LYS A 193 2.77 24.85 10.14
CA LYS A 193 3.66 25.41 11.16
C LYS A 193 4.91 24.54 11.30
N VAL A 194 6.06 25.20 11.36
CA VAL A 194 7.36 24.57 11.66
C VAL A 194 7.26 23.89 13.03
N SER A 195 7.38 22.57 13.07
CA SER A 195 7.65 21.79 14.27
C SER A 195 9.15 21.49 14.32
N ASP A 196 9.71 21.30 15.52
CA ASP A 196 11.13 20.94 15.68
C ASP A 196 11.48 19.52 15.17
N ALA A 197 10.48 18.74 14.76
CA ALA A 197 10.65 17.41 14.16
C ALA A 197 10.83 17.48 12.65
N THR A 198 11.48 16.47 12.07
CA THR A 198 11.64 16.29 10.62
C THR A 198 10.30 16.51 9.91
N PRO A 199 10.17 17.51 9.00
CA PRO A 199 8.91 17.84 8.35
C PRO A 199 8.55 16.75 7.33
N LEU A 200 7.61 15.89 7.71
CA LEU A 200 7.07 14.83 6.86
C LEU A 200 5.67 15.24 6.40
N GLN A 201 5.46 15.30 5.10
CA GLN A 201 4.17 15.66 4.52
C GLN A 201 3.52 14.41 3.90
N PRO A 202 2.55 13.81 4.55
CA PRO A 202 1.76 12.76 3.96
C PRO A 202 0.85 13.37 2.89
N GLY A 203 0.89 12.84 1.67
CA GLY A 203 -0.07 13.17 0.62
C GLY A 203 -1.47 12.65 0.96
N GLN A 204 -2.42 12.81 0.03
CA GLN A 204 -3.68 12.09 0.08
C GLN A 204 -3.53 10.71 -0.54
N LEU A 205 -4.23 9.73 0.01
CA LEU A 205 -4.32 8.40 -0.54
C LEU A 205 -5.51 8.33 -1.48
N THR A 206 -5.32 7.70 -2.63
CA THR A 206 -6.40 7.41 -3.57
C THR A 206 -6.68 5.92 -3.57
N ILE A 207 -7.91 5.57 -3.24
CA ILE A 207 -8.43 4.21 -3.29
C ILE A 207 -9.32 4.10 -4.51
N MET A 208 -9.07 3.12 -5.37
CA MET A 208 -9.79 2.91 -6.60
C MET A 208 -10.42 1.53 -6.64
N ALA A 209 -11.60 1.45 -7.28
CA ALA A 209 -12.23 0.20 -7.65
C ALA A 209 -12.72 0.29 -9.08
N ALA A 210 -12.73 -0.84 -9.77
CA ALA A 210 -13.28 -0.95 -11.10
C ALA A 210 -14.16 -2.17 -11.22
N VAL A 211 -15.24 -2.03 -11.97
CA VAL A 211 -16.16 -3.12 -12.26
C VAL A 211 -16.45 -3.18 -13.76
N ARG A 212 -16.75 -4.39 -14.22
CA ARG A 212 -17.33 -4.64 -15.54
C ARG A 212 -18.78 -5.09 -15.34
N ALA A 213 -19.71 -4.46 -16.04
CA ALA A 213 -21.13 -4.73 -15.88
C ALA A 213 -21.81 -4.92 -17.25
N TRP A 214 -22.77 -5.84 -17.29
CA TRP A 214 -23.54 -6.19 -18.49
C TRP A 214 -25.01 -5.87 -18.27
N PHE A 215 -25.60 -5.12 -19.18
CA PHE A 215 -26.99 -4.68 -19.15
C PHE A 215 -27.74 -5.23 -20.35
N ARG A 216 -28.93 -5.77 -20.10
CA ARG A 216 -29.77 -6.35 -21.15
C ARG A 216 -30.61 -5.27 -21.82
N GLN A 217 -30.71 -5.32 -23.13
CA GLN A 217 -31.70 -4.57 -23.90
C GLN A 217 -33.10 -5.18 -23.65
N ARG A 218 -34.09 -4.32 -23.47
CA ARG A 218 -35.48 -4.71 -23.35
C ARG A 218 -36.15 -4.92 -24.71
#